data_05db227abea9225eee81d4d17f55aac4
#
_entry.id   05db227abea9225eee81d4d17f55aac4
#
_cell.length_a   1.000
_cell.length_b   1.000
_cell.length_c   1.000
_cell.angle_alpha   90.00
_cell.angle_beta   90.00
_cell.angle_gamma   90.00
#
_symmetry.space_group_name_H-M   'P 1'
#
loop_
_entity.id
_entity.type
_entity.pdbx_description
1 polymer ?
#
loop_
_entity_poly.entity_id
_entity_poly.type
_entity_poly.pdbx_seq_one_letter_code
_entity_poly.pdbx_strand_id
1 'polypeptide(L)'
;MDRTISPNDLKKLRNSSPFALLDVRRKSDLDASREKILGATWCDPDILEEWADKIPKHREVVLYCVRGGSVSNAVVDALQAKGVQARFIEGGIEGWKAAGGDTVSK
;
A
#
# COMPACT_ATOMS: atom_id res chain seq x y z
N MET A 1 6.03 -13.42 8.59
CA MET A 1 5.22 -12.82 7.49
C MET A 1 6.15 -12.08 6.53
N ASP A 2 5.92 -12.24 5.26
CA ASP A 2 6.67 -11.50 4.25
C ASP A 2 6.34 -10.01 4.35
N ARG A 3 7.35 -9.18 4.11
CA ARG A 3 7.17 -7.73 4.14
C ARG A 3 6.66 -7.18 2.82
N THR A 4 6.82 -7.94 1.74
CA THR A 4 6.52 -7.46 0.39
C THR A 4 5.60 -8.40 -0.36
N ILE A 5 4.97 -7.86 -1.38
CA ILE A 5 4.21 -8.64 -2.36
C ILE A 5 4.58 -8.11 -3.74
N SER A 6 4.83 -9.03 -4.69
CA SER A 6 5.12 -8.61 -6.05
C SER A 6 3.86 -8.07 -6.73
N PRO A 7 4.00 -7.20 -7.75
CA PRO A 7 2.84 -6.76 -8.51
C PRO A 7 2.03 -7.91 -9.11
N ASN A 8 2.69 -8.95 -9.58
CA ASN A 8 1.99 -10.11 -10.17
C ASN A 8 1.20 -10.88 -9.12
N ASP A 9 1.77 -11.05 -7.92
CA ASP A 9 1.05 -11.72 -6.83
C ASP A 9 -0.13 -10.87 -6.35
N LEU A 10 0.00 -9.56 -6.35
CA LEU A 10 -1.12 -8.69 -6.01
C LEU A 10 -2.26 -8.81 -7.02
N LYS A 11 -1.95 -8.93 -8.31
CA LYS A 11 -2.99 -9.17 -9.33
C LYS A 11 -3.77 -10.45 -9.04
N LYS A 12 -3.09 -11.50 -8.61
CA LYS A 12 -3.75 -12.76 -8.23
C LYS A 12 -4.59 -12.58 -6.98
N LEU A 13 -4.07 -11.88 -5.98
CA LEU A 13 -4.78 -11.63 -4.73
C LEU A 13 -6.07 -10.86 -4.96
N ARG A 14 -6.06 -9.87 -5.85
CA ARG A 14 -7.25 -9.07 -6.17
C ARG A 14 -8.40 -9.93 -6.70
N ASN A 15 -8.09 -11.05 -7.32
CA ASN A 15 -9.10 -11.94 -7.90
C ASN A 15 -9.54 -13.06 -6.96
N SER A 16 -8.86 -13.25 -5.83
CA SER A 16 -9.08 -14.43 -4.99
C SER A 16 -9.50 -14.13 -3.55
N SER A 17 -9.13 -12.99 -3.00
CA SER A 17 -9.34 -12.70 -1.58
C SER A 17 -9.58 -11.23 -1.31
N PRO A 18 -10.40 -10.88 -0.33
CA PRO A 18 -10.54 -9.49 0.09
C PRO A 18 -9.28 -9.03 0.83
N PHE A 19 -8.89 -7.79 0.59
CA PHE A 19 -7.81 -7.14 1.32
C PHE A 19 -8.03 -5.63 1.31
N ALA A 20 -7.37 -4.93 2.24
CA ALA A 20 -7.37 -3.48 2.24
C ALA A 20 -6.15 -2.99 1.47
N LEU A 21 -6.33 -1.99 0.61
CA LEU A 21 -5.26 -1.40 -0.18
C LEU A 21 -5.06 0.06 0.24
N LEU A 22 -3.88 0.38 0.75
CA LEU A 22 -3.57 1.70 1.27
C LEU A 22 -2.51 2.38 0.41
N ASP A 23 -2.76 3.62 0.06
CA ASP A 23 -1.79 4.49 -0.58
C ASP A 23 -1.12 5.30 0.52
N VAL A 24 0.16 5.03 0.78
CA VAL A 24 0.91 5.72 1.84
C VAL A 24 1.97 6.64 1.26
N ARG A 25 1.75 7.14 0.04
CA ARG A 25 2.64 8.16 -0.53
C ARG A 25 2.57 9.42 0.32
N ARG A 26 3.71 10.10 0.44
CA ARG A 26 3.71 11.40 1.11
C ARG A 26 2.84 12.36 0.32
N LYS A 27 2.28 13.36 1.01
CA LYS A 27 1.35 14.31 0.36
C LYS A 27 1.95 14.96 -0.86
N SER A 28 3.23 15.34 -0.83
CA SER A 28 3.90 15.96 -1.98
C SER A 28 3.97 15.00 -3.18
N ASP A 29 4.25 13.73 -2.94
CA ASP A 29 4.30 12.72 -3.99
C ASP A 29 2.90 12.41 -4.53
N LEU A 30 1.91 12.37 -3.64
CA LEU A 30 0.53 12.16 -4.03
C LEU A 30 0.03 13.30 -4.92
N ASP A 31 0.31 14.54 -4.53
CA ASP A 31 -0.13 15.72 -5.27
C ASP A 31 0.57 15.84 -6.62
N ALA A 32 1.78 15.34 -6.74
CA ALA A 32 2.53 15.34 -8.00
C ALA A 32 2.03 14.29 -9.00
N SER A 33 1.23 13.34 -8.54
CA SER A 33 0.71 12.25 -9.38
C SER A 33 -0.76 12.48 -9.70
N ARG A 34 -1.17 12.08 -10.90
CA ARG A 34 -2.58 12.13 -11.33
C ARG A 34 -3.26 10.79 -11.19
N GLU A 35 -2.55 9.78 -10.74
CA GLU A 35 -3.02 8.40 -10.71
C GLU A 35 -2.95 7.79 -9.32
N LYS A 36 -3.77 6.77 -9.09
CA LYS A 36 -3.63 5.87 -7.96
C LYS A 36 -3.99 4.46 -8.41
N ILE A 37 -3.66 3.46 -7.61
CA ILE A 37 -4.09 2.09 -7.90
C ILE A 37 -5.59 2.00 -7.58
N LEU A 38 -6.33 1.34 -8.46
CA LEU A 38 -7.77 1.16 -8.31
C LEU A 38 -8.10 0.56 -6.94
N GLY A 39 -8.99 1.21 -6.22
CA GLY A 39 -9.46 0.74 -4.90
C GLY A 39 -8.61 1.20 -3.73
N ALA A 40 -7.51 1.94 -3.96
CA ALA A 40 -6.66 2.40 -2.88
C ALA A 40 -7.27 3.58 -2.12
N THR A 41 -7.08 3.57 -0.80
CA THR A 41 -7.43 4.69 0.07
C THR A 41 -6.15 5.34 0.53
N TRP A 42 -6.03 6.66 0.36
CA TRP A 42 -4.84 7.37 0.83
C TRP A 42 -4.84 7.49 2.34
N CYS A 43 -3.72 7.11 2.94
CA CYS A 43 -3.47 7.24 4.38
C CYS A 43 -2.15 7.97 4.55
N ASP A 44 -2.22 9.19 5.10
CA ASP A 44 -1.05 10.06 5.20
C ASP A 44 -0.01 9.46 6.16
N PRO A 45 1.20 9.11 5.66
CA PRO A 45 2.22 8.51 6.52
C PRO A 45 2.73 9.47 7.61
N ASP A 46 2.58 10.78 7.43
CA ASP A 46 3.02 11.76 8.42
C ASP A 46 2.12 11.78 9.65
N ILE A 47 0.90 11.26 9.53
CA ILE A 47 -0.03 11.16 10.67
C ILE A 47 -0.45 9.71 10.91
N LEU A 48 0.49 8.80 10.71
CA LEU A 48 0.27 7.36 10.86
C LEU A 48 -0.46 7.00 12.16
N GLU A 49 -0.10 7.64 13.27
CA GLU A 49 -0.69 7.35 14.58
C GLU A 49 -2.19 7.63 14.63
N GLU A 50 -2.68 8.54 13.80
CA GLU A 50 -4.11 8.88 13.80
C GLU A 50 -4.97 7.84 13.12
N TRP A 51 -4.40 7.06 12.19
CA TRP A 51 -5.20 6.07 11.46
C TRP A 51 -4.76 4.63 11.68
N ALA A 52 -3.56 4.39 12.19
CA ALA A 52 -3.03 3.03 12.30
C ALA A 52 -3.90 2.11 13.15
N ASP A 53 -4.46 2.61 14.24
CA ASP A 53 -5.32 1.81 15.12
C ASP A 53 -6.66 1.46 14.50
N LYS A 54 -7.05 2.14 13.44
CA LYS A 54 -8.31 1.90 12.72
C LYS A 54 -8.19 0.85 11.63
N ILE A 55 -6.97 0.41 11.32
CA ILE A 55 -6.74 -0.58 10.29
C ILE A 55 -7.16 -1.96 10.79
N PRO A 56 -7.93 -2.73 9.99
CA PRO A 56 -8.39 -4.06 10.42
C PRO A 56 -7.23 -5.01 10.67
N LYS A 57 -7.28 -5.74 11.78
CA LYS A 57 -6.25 -6.71 12.15
C LYS A 57 -6.57 -8.11 11.65
N HIS A 58 -7.80 -8.36 11.27
CA HIS A 58 -8.28 -9.67 10.81
C HIS A 58 -8.26 -9.82 9.29
N ARG A 59 -7.77 -8.82 8.59
CA ARG A 59 -7.75 -8.75 7.12
C ARG A 59 -6.35 -8.46 6.65
N GLU A 60 -5.97 -9.02 5.51
CA GLU A 60 -4.70 -8.69 4.90
C GLU A 60 -4.70 -7.23 4.41
N VAL A 61 -3.59 -6.55 4.62
CA VAL A 61 -3.41 -5.16 4.22
C VAL A 61 -2.21 -5.07 3.29
N VAL A 62 -2.43 -4.50 2.11
CA VAL A 62 -1.36 -4.20 1.15
C VAL A 62 -1.25 -2.70 1.04
N LEU A 63 -0.04 -2.18 1.05
CA LEU A 63 0.18 -0.74 0.94
C LEU A 63 1.25 -0.44 -0.09
N TYR A 64 1.33 0.81 -0.51
CA TYR A 64 2.36 1.22 -1.46
C TYR A 64 2.72 2.69 -1.28
N CYS A 65 3.97 2.99 -1.60
CA CYS A 65 4.43 4.36 -1.81
C CYS A 65 4.87 4.48 -3.27
N VAL A 66 5.73 5.44 -3.59
CA VAL A 66 6.13 5.63 -4.99
C VAL A 66 6.96 4.45 -5.50
N ARG A 67 8.00 4.04 -4.77
CA ARG A 67 8.97 3.02 -5.23
C ARG A 67 9.24 1.89 -4.24
N GLY A 68 8.44 1.77 -3.18
CA GLY A 68 8.63 0.71 -2.19
C GLY A 68 9.85 0.93 -1.30
N GLY A 69 10.18 2.18 -1.01
CA GLY A 69 11.35 2.52 -0.21
C GLY A 69 11.05 2.72 1.27
N SER A 70 11.70 3.72 1.87
CA SER A 70 11.68 3.94 3.32
C SER A 70 10.29 4.18 3.90
N VAL A 71 9.42 4.88 3.17
CA VAL A 71 8.07 5.17 3.66
C VAL A 71 7.27 3.87 3.83
N SER A 72 7.25 3.02 2.80
CA SER A 72 6.54 1.74 2.87
C SER A 72 7.10 0.84 3.98
N ASN A 73 8.42 0.78 4.12
CA ASN A 73 9.04 -0.02 5.18
C ASN A 73 8.64 0.48 6.56
N ALA A 74 8.66 1.78 6.78
CA ALA A 74 8.29 2.36 8.07
C ALA A 74 6.82 2.08 8.43
N VAL A 75 5.92 2.19 7.44
CA VAL A 75 4.49 1.93 7.66
C VAL A 75 4.25 0.46 7.96
N VAL A 76 4.90 -0.45 7.20
CA VAL A 76 4.78 -1.89 7.46
C VAL A 76 5.26 -2.21 8.87
N ASP A 77 6.41 -1.67 9.29
CA ASP A 77 6.92 -1.90 10.64
C ASP A 77 5.91 -1.46 11.71
N ALA A 78 5.34 -0.28 11.55
CA ALA A 78 4.40 0.26 12.52
C ALA A 78 3.12 -0.58 12.59
N LEU A 79 2.58 -0.99 11.43
CA LEU A 79 1.36 -1.79 11.38
C LEU A 79 1.59 -3.20 11.91
N GLN A 80 2.71 -3.83 11.55
CA GLN A 80 3.03 -5.17 12.07
C GLN A 80 3.21 -5.16 13.58
N ALA A 81 3.79 -4.10 14.14
CA ALA A 81 3.91 -3.94 15.58
C ALA A 81 2.56 -3.86 16.28
N LYS A 82 1.51 -3.46 15.57
CA LYS A 82 0.14 -3.40 16.09
C LYS A 82 -0.67 -4.68 15.79
N GLY A 83 -0.05 -5.69 15.22
CA GLY A 83 -0.73 -6.94 14.89
C GLY A 83 -1.44 -6.97 13.55
N VAL A 84 -1.21 -5.98 12.70
CA VAL A 84 -1.80 -5.94 11.36
C VAL A 84 -0.98 -6.77 10.39
N GLN A 85 -1.64 -7.56 9.54
CA GLN A 85 -0.97 -8.35 8.50
C GLN A 85 -0.71 -7.44 7.30
N ALA A 86 0.38 -6.69 7.34
CA ALA A 86 0.70 -5.67 6.35
C ALA A 86 1.91 -6.06 5.50
N ARG A 87 1.79 -5.83 4.19
CA ARG A 87 2.88 -5.98 3.21
C ARG A 87 2.85 -4.78 2.27
N PHE A 88 3.99 -4.46 1.65
CA PHE A 88 4.01 -3.39 0.66
C PHE A 88 4.35 -3.93 -0.73
N ILE A 89 3.89 -3.22 -1.76
CA ILE A 89 4.13 -3.61 -3.15
C ILE A 89 5.60 -3.38 -3.50
N GLU A 90 6.28 -4.42 -3.98
CA GLU A 90 7.64 -4.30 -4.48
C GLU A 90 7.68 -3.28 -5.62
N GLY A 91 8.55 -2.28 -5.49
CA GLY A 91 8.64 -1.21 -6.46
C GLY A 91 7.56 -0.13 -6.35
N GLY A 92 6.63 -0.25 -5.39
CA GLY A 92 5.56 0.70 -5.18
C GLY A 92 4.61 0.82 -6.37
N ILE A 93 3.99 2.00 -6.54
CA ILE A 93 3.10 2.23 -7.69
C ILE A 93 3.88 2.18 -9.01
N GLU A 94 5.15 2.58 -9.02
CA GLU A 94 5.98 2.50 -10.22
C GLU A 94 6.17 1.03 -10.64
N GLY A 95 6.45 0.14 -9.70
CA GLY A 95 6.56 -1.29 -9.99
C GLY A 95 5.24 -1.89 -10.44
N TRP A 96 4.13 -1.47 -9.84
CA TRP A 96 2.80 -1.89 -10.25
C TRP A 96 2.51 -1.51 -11.70
N LYS A 97 2.79 -0.27 -12.08
CA LYS A 97 2.60 0.21 -13.46
C LYS A 97 3.51 -0.51 -14.45
N ALA A 98 4.78 -0.72 -14.07
CA ALA A 98 5.74 -1.42 -14.93
C ALA A 98 5.31 -2.86 -15.21
N ALA A 99 4.59 -3.49 -14.30
CA ALA A 99 4.05 -4.83 -14.46
C ALA A 99 2.69 -4.85 -15.16
N GLY A 100 2.23 -3.72 -15.67
CA GLY A 100 0.95 -3.61 -16.36
C GLY A 100 -0.26 -3.51 -15.44
N GLY A 101 -0.07 -3.13 -14.19
CA GLY A 101 -1.16 -2.96 -13.24
C GLY A 101 -2.04 -1.75 -13.56
N ASP A 102 -3.33 -1.88 -13.28
CA ASP A 102 -4.31 -0.82 -13.58
C ASP A 102 -4.22 0.33 -12.57
N THR A 103 -4.31 1.55 -13.08
CA THR A 103 -4.44 2.75 -12.27
C THR A 103 -5.66 3.53 -12.71
N VAL A 104 -6.11 4.42 -11.85
CA VAL A 104 -7.24 5.31 -12.13
C VAL A 104 -6.85 6.74 -11.77
N SER A 105 -7.60 7.69 -12.28
CA SER A 105 -7.42 9.11 -11.93
C SER A 105 -7.82 9.32 -10.48
N LYS A 106 -7.05 10.17 -9.82
CA LYS A 106 -7.38 10.54 -8.45
C LYS A 106 -8.64 11.39 -8.40
#